data_3441a7f8f5f6c398706c00d344a20251
#
_entry.id   3441a7f8f5f6c398706c00d344a20251
#
_cell.length_a   1.000
_cell.length_b   1.000
_cell.length_c   1.000
_cell.angle_alpha   90.00
_cell.angle_beta   90.00
_cell.angle_gamma   90.00
#
_symmetry.space_group_name_H-M   'P 1'
#
loop_
_entity.id
_entity.type
_entity.pdbx_description
1 polymer ?
#
loop_
_entity_poly.entity_id
_entity_poly.type
_entity_poly.pdbx_seq_one_letter_code
_entity_poly.pdbx_strand_id
1 'polypeptide(L)'
;MHGLFAAELLGARGVGAAWAVRREQVDRLMAALGDAAGPVSLDEHVFHVADGVIATVAYGSVYGAEAFAGKYERFQDVLQEAVDMSASFSAENFFPNTAGRLLDRLAGIVARRERIFRDLDGFFEEVLEQHRDPARPRPESGGGDLVDALVRICEEHGFMRDHVKAVLLDAFIGSVDTSSVTILWAMSELIRKPQVLKKAQEEIRAVVAGNEQRVQPDDLPKLTYLKMVVKETLRLHPPITLLLPRETLQRVEIGGYDVPAGSRVLVNTWAIGRDPMSWGQDAEEFEPERFEAGGRHGKVDFRGAHLELMPFGAGRRICPALVMGVANMEFTLANMLYGFEWELPEGTLAEKVSMEEAGRLTFHRKTPLVLVPTPYVV
;
A
#
# COMPACT_ATOMS: atom_id res chain seq x y z
N MET A 1 -3.89 9.81 19.44
CA MET A 1 -4.52 9.36 18.18
C MET A 1 -3.70 8.29 17.47
N HIS A 2 -2.52 8.56 16.85
CA HIS A 2 -1.72 7.58 16.09
C HIS A 2 -1.50 6.24 16.81
N GLY A 3 -1.10 6.25 18.09
CA GLY A 3 -0.87 5.01 18.85
C GLY A 3 -2.14 4.20 19.11
N LEU A 4 -3.27 4.86 19.36
CA LEU A 4 -4.58 4.21 19.53
C LEU A 4 -5.06 3.62 18.20
N PHE A 5 -4.96 4.39 17.12
CA PHE A 5 -5.31 3.95 15.78
C PHE A 5 -4.50 2.71 15.35
N ALA A 6 -3.18 2.75 15.55
CA ALA A 6 -2.30 1.63 15.23
C ALA A 6 -2.62 0.37 16.07
N ALA A 7 -2.89 0.54 17.36
CA ALA A 7 -3.16 -0.58 18.26
C ALA A 7 -4.53 -1.24 18.02
N GLU A 8 -5.58 -0.43 17.85
CA GLU A 8 -6.96 -0.91 17.78
C GLU A 8 -7.36 -1.40 16.39
N LEU A 9 -6.89 -0.72 15.33
CA LEU A 9 -7.43 -0.88 13.99
C LEU A 9 -6.44 -1.48 12.99
N LEU A 10 -5.15 -1.23 13.13
CA LEU A 10 -4.11 -1.69 12.21
C LEU A 10 -3.23 -2.81 12.77
N GLY A 11 -3.41 -3.15 14.04
CA GLY A 11 -2.74 -4.28 14.69
C GLY A 11 -3.34 -5.62 14.28
N ALA A 12 -2.82 -6.71 14.85
CA ALA A 12 -3.23 -8.08 14.52
C ALA A 12 -4.76 -8.32 14.65
N ARG A 13 -5.43 -7.65 15.63
CA ARG A 13 -6.88 -7.74 15.81
C ARG A 13 -7.65 -7.14 14.63
N GLY A 14 -7.28 -5.93 14.20
CA GLY A 14 -7.90 -5.27 13.05
C GLY A 14 -7.63 -6.01 11.75
N VAL A 15 -6.41 -6.56 11.56
CA VAL A 15 -6.09 -7.44 10.44
C VAL A 15 -7.01 -8.67 10.44
N GLY A 16 -7.22 -9.29 11.62
CA GLY A 16 -8.14 -10.43 11.79
C GLY A 16 -9.58 -10.08 11.39
N ALA A 17 -10.09 -8.95 11.86
CA ALA A 17 -11.45 -8.49 11.54
C ALA A 17 -11.66 -8.22 10.03
N ALA A 18 -10.63 -7.79 9.34
CA ALA A 18 -10.70 -7.46 7.89
C ALA A 18 -10.54 -8.68 6.97
N TRP A 19 -10.36 -9.91 7.46
CA TRP A 19 -10.16 -11.08 6.60
C TRP A 19 -11.35 -11.38 5.69
N ALA A 20 -12.57 -11.24 6.17
CA ALA A 20 -13.76 -11.46 5.35
C ALA A 20 -13.79 -10.51 4.14
N VAL A 21 -13.49 -9.24 4.40
CA VAL A 21 -13.43 -8.21 3.35
C VAL A 21 -12.32 -8.50 2.33
N ARG A 22 -11.11 -8.84 2.80
CA ARG A 22 -10.00 -9.21 1.89
C ARG A 22 -10.37 -10.37 1.00
N ARG A 23 -10.97 -11.40 1.59
CA ARG A 23 -11.39 -12.58 0.86
C ARG A 23 -12.38 -12.22 -0.24
N GLU A 24 -13.39 -11.43 0.08
CA GLU A 24 -14.39 -10.99 -0.89
C GLU A 24 -13.76 -10.19 -2.04
N GLN A 25 -12.86 -9.25 -1.75
CA GLN A 25 -12.21 -8.44 -2.80
C GLN A 25 -11.26 -9.28 -3.66
N VAL A 26 -10.54 -10.23 -3.06
CA VAL A 26 -9.68 -11.16 -3.81
C VAL A 26 -10.53 -12.14 -4.63
N ASP A 27 -11.66 -12.63 -4.13
CA ASP A 27 -12.58 -13.47 -4.91
C ASP A 27 -13.12 -12.73 -6.14
N ARG A 28 -13.44 -11.45 -6.02
CA ARG A 28 -13.83 -10.60 -7.17
C ARG A 28 -12.70 -10.46 -8.19
N LEU A 29 -11.45 -10.25 -7.72
CA LEU A 29 -10.27 -10.24 -8.59
C LEU A 29 -10.12 -11.55 -9.33
N MET A 30 -10.18 -12.68 -8.62
CA MET A 30 -9.99 -14.01 -9.22
C MET A 30 -11.08 -14.31 -10.26
N ALA A 31 -12.33 -13.91 -9.98
CA ALA A 31 -13.42 -14.05 -10.96
C ALA A 31 -13.17 -13.19 -12.22
N ALA A 32 -12.81 -11.89 -12.03
CA ALA A 32 -12.55 -10.99 -13.15
C ALA A 32 -11.38 -11.46 -14.04
N LEU A 33 -10.32 -12.01 -13.42
CA LEU A 33 -9.18 -12.58 -14.14
C LEU A 33 -9.57 -13.91 -14.83
N GLY A 34 -10.43 -14.73 -14.21
CA GLY A 34 -10.90 -15.99 -14.78
C GLY A 34 -11.83 -15.81 -15.98
N ASP A 35 -12.59 -14.72 -15.99
CA ASP A 35 -13.51 -14.38 -17.11
C ASP A 35 -12.77 -13.67 -18.28
N ALA A 36 -11.49 -13.33 -18.11
CA ALA A 36 -10.74 -12.61 -19.13
C ALA A 36 -10.47 -13.48 -20.35
N ALA A 37 -10.89 -13.00 -21.52
CA ALA A 37 -10.69 -13.71 -22.80
C ALA A 37 -9.31 -13.43 -23.45
N GLY A 38 -8.43 -12.70 -22.80
CA GLY A 38 -7.13 -12.30 -23.37
C GLY A 38 -6.29 -11.47 -22.41
N PRO A 39 -5.35 -10.66 -22.93
CA PRO A 39 -4.48 -9.82 -22.11
C PRO A 39 -5.27 -8.84 -21.25
N VAL A 40 -4.90 -8.71 -19.97
CA VAL A 40 -5.48 -7.79 -19.00
C VAL A 40 -4.45 -6.78 -18.50
N SER A 41 -4.88 -5.56 -18.25
CA SER A 41 -4.11 -4.57 -17.47
C SER A 41 -4.20 -4.96 -15.99
N LEU A 42 -3.12 -5.51 -15.45
CA LEU A 42 -3.12 -5.98 -14.06
C LEU A 42 -3.22 -4.81 -13.07
N ASP A 43 -2.75 -3.62 -13.46
CA ASP A 43 -2.79 -2.41 -12.65
C ASP A 43 -4.21 -2.09 -12.18
N GLU A 44 -5.17 -2.04 -13.11
CA GLU A 44 -6.58 -1.74 -12.80
C GLU A 44 -7.18 -2.73 -11.80
N HIS A 45 -6.92 -4.02 -12.02
CA HIS A 45 -7.45 -5.09 -11.18
C HIS A 45 -6.89 -5.04 -9.75
N VAL A 46 -5.58 -4.81 -9.61
CA VAL A 46 -4.91 -4.75 -8.29
C VAL A 46 -5.31 -3.50 -7.53
N PHE A 47 -5.43 -2.34 -8.21
CA PHE A 47 -5.93 -1.12 -7.60
C PHE A 47 -7.35 -1.27 -7.08
N HIS A 48 -8.25 -1.91 -7.83
CA HIS A 48 -9.62 -2.19 -7.39
C HIS A 48 -9.68 -3.05 -6.12
N VAL A 49 -8.79 -4.05 -5.98
CA VAL A 49 -8.72 -4.85 -4.75
C VAL A 49 -8.30 -4.00 -3.57
N ALA A 50 -7.22 -3.24 -3.70
CA ALA A 50 -6.71 -2.42 -2.60
C ALA A 50 -7.72 -1.35 -2.16
N ASP A 51 -8.35 -0.70 -3.13
CA ASP A 51 -9.41 0.29 -2.90
C ASP A 51 -10.66 -0.34 -2.26
N GLY A 52 -11.14 -1.46 -2.80
CA GLY A 52 -12.28 -2.18 -2.25
C GLY A 52 -12.05 -2.67 -0.81
N VAL A 53 -10.84 -3.09 -0.49
CA VAL A 53 -10.49 -3.47 0.89
C VAL A 53 -10.58 -2.28 1.84
N ILE A 54 -9.92 -1.15 1.52
CA ILE A 54 -9.94 0.00 2.42
C ILE A 54 -11.33 0.63 2.51
N ALA A 55 -12.03 0.77 1.39
CA ALA A 55 -13.35 1.37 1.37
C ALA A 55 -14.38 0.55 2.17
N THR A 56 -14.36 -0.78 2.02
CA THR A 56 -15.26 -1.65 2.79
C THR A 56 -14.89 -1.67 4.28
N VAL A 57 -13.60 -1.70 4.61
CA VAL A 57 -13.14 -1.64 6.01
C VAL A 57 -13.50 -0.29 6.64
N ALA A 58 -13.37 0.81 5.88
CA ALA A 58 -13.61 2.16 6.39
C ALA A 58 -15.09 2.48 6.54
N TYR A 59 -15.91 2.15 5.57
CA TYR A 59 -17.28 2.64 5.45
C TYR A 59 -18.35 1.55 5.59
N GLY A 60 -17.94 0.28 5.69
CA GLY A 60 -18.86 -0.84 5.89
C GLY A 60 -19.98 -0.87 4.85
N SER A 61 -21.24 -0.96 5.33
CA SER A 61 -22.43 -1.00 4.49
C SER A 61 -22.69 0.30 3.70
N VAL A 62 -22.11 1.42 4.11
CA VAL A 62 -22.26 2.71 3.39
C VAL A 62 -21.58 2.65 2.02
N TYR A 63 -20.44 1.98 1.92
CA TYR A 63 -19.69 1.85 0.67
C TYR A 63 -20.50 1.15 -0.45
N GLY A 64 -21.29 0.14 -0.11
CA GLY A 64 -22.11 -0.61 -1.06
C GLY A 64 -23.45 0.05 -1.43
N ALA A 65 -23.80 1.19 -0.82
CA ALA A 65 -25.07 1.86 -1.09
C ALA A 65 -25.07 2.57 -2.45
N GLU A 66 -26.11 2.36 -3.28
CA GLU A 66 -26.24 2.97 -4.60
C GLU A 66 -26.10 4.51 -4.57
N ALA A 67 -26.67 5.15 -3.54
CA ALA A 67 -26.57 6.60 -3.34
C ALA A 67 -25.13 7.10 -3.03
N PHE A 68 -24.22 6.20 -2.69
CA PHE A 68 -22.84 6.53 -2.34
C PHE A 68 -21.86 6.36 -3.53
N ALA A 69 -22.18 5.51 -4.51
CA ALA A 69 -21.27 5.14 -5.59
C ALA A 69 -20.71 6.35 -6.37
N GLY A 70 -21.56 7.23 -6.90
CA GLY A 70 -21.09 8.41 -7.65
C GLY A 70 -20.33 9.44 -6.80
N LYS A 71 -20.60 9.49 -5.48
CA LYS A 71 -19.86 10.34 -4.56
C LYS A 71 -18.49 9.76 -4.26
N TYR A 72 -18.39 8.44 -4.19
CA TYR A 72 -17.13 7.74 -3.98
C TYR A 72 -16.18 7.88 -5.17
N GLU A 73 -16.68 7.76 -6.40
CA GLU A 73 -15.89 8.03 -7.61
C GLU A 73 -15.30 9.45 -7.58
N ARG A 74 -16.13 10.46 -7.28
CA ARG A 74 -15.65 11.83 -7.13
C ARG A 74 -14.61 11.97 -6.00
N PHE A 75 -14.79 11.27 -4.88
CA PHE A 75 -13.83 11.25 -3.79
C PHE A 75 -12.49 10.67 -4.25
N GLN A 76 -12.50 9.59 -5.01
CA GLN A 76 -11.27 8.99 -5.58
C GLN A 76 -10.53 9.99 -6.47
N ASP A 77 -11.22 10.72 -7.35
CA ASP A 77 -10.62 11.76 -8.20
C ASP A 77 -9.95 12.85 -7.36
N VAL A 78 -10.63 13.34 -6.32
CA VAL A 78 -10.09 14.38 -5.44
C VAL A 78 -8.94 13.85 -4.60
N LEU A 79 -9.01 12.60 -4.16
CA LEU A 79 -7.93 11.92 -3.42
C LEU A 79 -6.68 11.79 -4.28
N GLN A 80 -6.85 11.37 -5.54
CA GLN A 80 -5.73 11.30 -6.49
C GLN A 80 -5.11 12.68 -6.72
N GLU A 81 -5.94 13.72 -6.85
CA GLU A 81 -5.46 15.09 -6.95
C GLU A 81 -4.70 15.56 -5.69
N ALA A 82 -5.12 15.12 -4.51
CA ALA A 82 -4.43 15.40 -3.24
C ALA A 82 -3.05 14.73 -3.18
N VAL A 83 -2.96 13.47 -3.64
CA VAL A 83 -1.69 12.72 -3.75
C VAL A 83 -0.74 13.43 -4.72
N ASP A 84 -1.22 13.83 -5.91
CA ASP A 84 -0.44 14.56 -6.90
C ASP A 84 0.04 15.91 -6.37
N MET A 85 -0.81 16.61 -5.64
CA MET A 85 -0.49 17.89 -5.02
C MET A 85 0.58 17.75 -3.93
N SER A 86 0.53 16.68 -3.13
CA SER A 86 1.53 16.43 -2.07
C SER A 86 2.93 16.14 -2.63
N ALA A 87 3.01 15.56 -3.83
CA ALA A 87 4.25 15.33 -4.57
C ALA A 87 4.69 16.53 -5.43
N SER A 88 3.85 17.55 -5.58
CA SER A 88 4.13 18.71 -6.44
C SER A 88 5.11 19.70 -5.80
N PHE A 89 5.81 20.45 -6.66
CA PHE A 89 6.65 21.56 -6.21
C PHE A 89 5.78 22.67 -5.61
N SER A 90 6.20 23.17 -4.45
CA SER A 90 5.65 24.36 -3.80
C SER A 90 6.81 25.28 -3.42
N ALA A 91 6.76 26.53 -3.87
CA ALA A 91 7.81 27.49 -3.58
C ALA A 91 7.96 27.76 -2.08
N GLU A 92 6.86 27.78 -1.32
CA GLU A 92 6.88 27.95 0.13
C GLU A 92 7.65 26.84 0.86
N ASN A 93 7.62 25.59 0.33
CA ASN A 93 8.34 24.47 0.93
C ASN A 93 9.87 24.61 0.86
N PHE A 94 10.39 25.36 -0.13
CA PHE A 94 11.83 25.59 -0.33
C PHE A 94 12.26 26.96 0.13
N PHE A 95 11.35 27.94 0.04
CA PHE A 95 11.55 29.33 0.46
C PHE A 95 10.43 29.73 1.44
N PRO A 96 10.51 29.34 2.73
CA PRO A 96 9.46 29.56 3.72
C PRO A 96 9.40 31.05 4.15
N ASN A 97 9.19 31.93 3.19
CA ASN A 97 9.11 33.38 3.37
C ASN A 97 7.96 33.97 2.53
N THR A 98 7.79 35.29 2.62
CA THR A 98 6.71 36.00 1.91
C THR A 98 6.77 35.81 0.39
N ALA A 99 7.97 35.71 -0.20
CA ALA A 99 8.14 35.52 -1.63
C ALA A 99 7.68 34.13 -2.06
N GLY A 100 8.04 33.06 -1.36
CA GLY A 100 7.57 31.72 -1.64
C GLY A 100 6.05 31.59 -1.56
N ARG A 101 5.43 32.19 -0.53
CA ARG A 101 3.96 32.25 -0.37
C ARG A 101 3.27 33.00 -1.51
N LEU A 102 3.87 34.13 -1.93
CA LEU A 102 3.33 34.90 -3.05
C LEU A 102 3.40 34.13 -4.36
N LEU A 103 4.51 33.45 -4.63
CA LEU A 103 4.65 32.60 -5.82
C LEU A 103 3.60 31.48 -5.84
N ASP A 104 3.39 30.80 -4.74
CA ASP A 104 2.37 29.74 -4.65
C ASP A 104 0.95 30.27 -4.84
N ARG A 105 0.67 31.48 -4.35
CA ARG A 105 -0.62 32.15 -4.62
C ARG A 105 -0.78 32.50 -6.10
N LEU A 106 0.22 33.10 -6.72
CA LEU A 106 0.19 33.47 -8.14
C LEU A 106 0.11 32.25 -9.06
N ALA A 107 0.76 31.13 -8.67
CA ALA A 107 0.69 29.86 -9.38
C ALA A 107 -0.64 29.08 -9.14
N GLY A 108 -1.56 29.60 -8.34
CA GLY A 108 -2.82 28.95 -8.01
C GLY A 108 -2.71 27.74 -7.08
N ILE A 109 -1.53 27.43 -6.54
CA ILE A 109 -1.28 26.28 -5.67
C ILE A 109 -2.11 26.37 -4.39
N VAL A 110 -2.18 27.57 -3.78
CA VAL A 110 -2.97 27.78 -2.56
C VAL A 110 -4.45 27.53 -2.82
N ALA A 111 -5.01 28.12 -3.87
CA ALA A 111 -6.43 27.94 -4.21
C ALA A 111 -6.78 26.47 -4.53
N ARG A 112 -5.85 25.76 -5.18
CA ARG A 112 -6.00 24.34 -5.48
C ARG A 112 -6.01 23.49 -4.21
N ARG A 113 -5.10 23.74 -3.26
CA ARG A 113 -5.07 23.07 -1.94
C ARG A 113 -6.36 23.30 -1.16
N GLU A 114 -6.84 24.56 -1.11
CA GLU A 114 -8.08 24.91 -0.39
C GLU A 114 -9.32 24.25 -1.00
N ARG A 115 -9.37 24.09 -2.33
CA ARG A 115 -10.44 23.37 -3.01
C ARG A 115 -10.40 21.88 -2.65
N ILE A 116 -9.25 21.22 -2.82
CA ILE A 116 -9.04 19.81 -2.48
C ILE A 116 -9.44 19.56 -1.02
N PHE A 117 -8.96 20.40 -0.11
CA PHE A 117 -9.30 20.29 1.32
C PHE A 117 -10.82 20.36 1.56
N ARG A 118 -11.50 21.33 0.97
CA ARG A 118 -12.96 21.46 1.12
C ARG A 118 -13.74 20.28 0.56
N ASP A 119 -13.31 19.77 -0.58
CA ASP A 119 -13.99 18.65 -1.22
C ASP A 119 -13.82 17.37 -0.39
N LEU A 120 -12.61 17.09 0.13
CA LEU A 120 -12.34 15.97 1.03
C LEU A 120 -13.05 16.12 2.38
N ASP A 121 -13.01 17.32 2.98
CA ASP A 121 -13.66 17.61 4.24
C ASP A 121 -15.16 17.41 4.15
N GLY A 122 -15.77 17.91 3.07
CA GLY A 122 -17.20 17.73 2.79
C GLY A 122 -17.60 16.28 2.61
N PHE A 123 -16.79 15.49 1.91
CA PHE A 123 -17.03 14.06 1.75
C PHE A 123 -16.98 13.32 3.10
N PHE A 124 -15.92 13.54 3.89
CA PHE A 124 -15.82 12.89 5.20
C PHE A 124 -16.90 13.35 6.18
N GLU A 125 -17.33 14.61 6.11
CA GLU A 125 -18.44 15.11 6.92
C GLU A 125 -19.73 14.35 6.59
N GLU A 126 -20.03 14.15 5.32
CA GLU A 126 -21.18 13.37 4.89
C GLU A 126 -21.10 11.90 5.33
N VAL A 127 -19.92 11.28 5.23
CA VAL A 127 -19.69 9.93 5.75
C VAL A 127 -19.99 9.85 7.26
N LEU A 128 -19.50 10.82 8.04
CA LEU A 128 -19.74 10.88 9.49
C LEU A 128 -21.22 11.09 9.83
N GLU A 129 -21.96 11.89 9.06
CA GLU A 129 -23.40 12.06 9.24
C GLU A 129 -24.19 10.77 8.94
N GLN A 130 -23.83 10.06 7.86
CA GLN A 130 -24.44 8.77 7.53
C GLN A 130 -24.17 7.71 8.63
N HIS A 131 -23.01 7.74 9.28
CA HIS A 131 -22.67 6.83 10.39
C HIS A 131 -23.46 7.15 11.68
N ARG A 132 -24.01 8.33 11.80
CA ARG A 132 -24.87 8.73 12.91
C ARG A 132 -26.35 8.33 12.74
N ASP A 133 -26.73 7.97 11.52
CA ASP A 133 -28.11 7.53 11.25
C ASP A 133 -28.39 6.23 11.99
N PRO A 134 -29.34 6.21 12.95
CA PRO A 134 -29.69 4.99 13.68
C PRO A 134 -30.34 3.92 12.78
N ALA A 135 -30.87 4.31 11.61
CA ALA A 135 -31.44 3.40 10.62
C ALA A 135 -30.39 2.69 9.75
N ARG A 136 -29.12 3.09 9.83
CA ARG A 136 -28.03 2.47 9.07
C ARG A 136 -27.91 0.97 9.41
N PRO A 137 -27.88 0.07 8.40
CA PRO A 137 -27.61 -1.33 8.61
C PRO A 137 -26.26 -1.53 9.30
N ARG A 138 -26.22 -2.21 10.43
CA ARG A 138 -24.98 -2.57 11.13
C ARG A 138 -24.71 -4.05 10.95
N PRO A 139 -23.43 -4.49 10.87
CA PRO A 139 -23.10 -5.90 10.78
C PRO A 139 -23.67 -6.66 12.00
N GLU A 140 -24.25 -7.83 11.76
CA GLU A 140 -24.80 -8.71 12.82
C GLU A 140 -23.73 -9.15 13.84
N SER A 141 -22.44 -9.13 13.45
CA SER A 141 -21.29 -9.46 14.29
C SER A 141 -21.01 -8.45 15.42
N GLY A 142 -21.76 -7.35 15.52
CA GLY A 142 -21.63 -6.33 16.57
C GLY A 142 -20.35 -5.48 16.50
N GLY A 143 -19.47 -5.72 15.54
CA GLY A 143 -18.28 -4.89 15.23
C GLY A 143 -18.66 -3.84 14.19
N GLY A 144 -18.49 -2.55 14.51
CA GLY A 144 -18.62 -1.46 13.53
C GLY A 144 -17.46 -1.45 12.53
N ASP A 145 -17.57 -0.60 11.52
CA ASP A 145 -16.49 -0.30 10.59
C ASP A 145 -15.43 0.64 11.22
N LEU A 146 -14.44 1.05 10.42
CA LEU A 146 -13.37 1.93 10.87
C LEU A 146 -13.91 3.29 11.36
N VAL A 147 -14.91 3.85 10.69
CA VAL A 147 -15.52 5.13 11.09
C VAL A 147 -16.20 4.98 12.45
N ASP A 148 -16.97 3.92 12.68
CA ASP A 148 -17.60 3.65 13.98
C ASP A 148 -16.55 3.54 15.10
N ALA A 149 -15.45 2.83 14.84
CA ALA A 149 -14.36 2.68 15.81
C ALA A 149 -13.65 4.00 16.11
N LEU A 150 -13.39 4.82 15.08
CA LEU A 150 -12.76 6.14 15.24
C LEU A 150 -13.65 7.12 15.98
N VAL A 151 -14.96 7.15 15.67
CA VAL A 151 -15.92 8.00 16.38
C VAL A 151 -15.96 7.63 17.86
N ARG A 152 -16.05 6.35 18.18
CA ARG A 152 -16.01 5.86 19.58
C ARG A 152 -14.71 6.29 20.30
N ILE A 153 -13.54 6.08 19.68
CA ILE A 153 -12.25 6.49 20.26
C ILE A 153 -12.22 7.99 20.51
N CYS A 154 -12.77 8.80 19.59
CA CYS A 154 -12.81 10.24 19.77
C CYS A 154 -13.71 10.66 20.95
N GLU A 155 -14.88 10.03 21.09
CA GLU A 155 -15.79 10.28 22.21
C GLU A 155 -15.17 9.88 23.56
N GLU A 156 -14.56 8.70 23.63
CA GLU A 156 -13.91 8.19 24.86
C GLU A 156 -12.71 9.04 25.31
N HIS A 157 -11.97 9.63 24.39
CA HIS A 157 -10.74 10.37 24.67
C HIS A 157 -10.84 11.88 24.49
N GLY A 158 -12.02 12.42 24.13
CA GLY A 158 -12.24 13.85 23.95
C GLY A 158 -11.55 14.43 22.71
N PHE A 159 -11.37 13.65 21.66
CA PHE A 159 -10.85 14.14 20.37
C PHE A 159 -11.96 14.80 19.52
N MET A 160 -11.56 15.72 18.64
CA MET A 160 -12.49 16.41 17.73
C MET A 160 -12.79 15.56 16.47
N ARG A 161 -13.91 15.86 15.80
CA ARG A 161 -14.29 15.23 14.52
C ARG A 161 -13.21 15.35 13.45
N ASP A 162 -12.51 16.48 13.40
CA ASP A 162 -11.43 16.69 12.44
C ASP A 162 -10.28 15.66 12.58
N HIS A 163 -10.09 15.11 13.77
CA HIS A 163 -9.11 14.03 13.95
C HIS A 163 -9.57 12.72 13.29
N VAL A 164 -10.89 12.44 13.28
CA VAL A 164 -11.46 11.29 12.54
C VAL A 164 -11.21 11.45 11.06
N LYS A 165 -11.57 12.61 10.50
CA LYS A 165 -11.39 12.94 9.08
C LYS A 165 -9.92 12.83 8.66
N ALA A 166 -9.00 13.37 9.48
CA ALA A 166 -7.57 13.29 9.20
C ALA A 166 -7.05 11.84 9.18
N VAL A 167 -7.50 11.00 10.13
CA VAL A 167 -7.10 9.58 10.17
C VAL A 167 -7.68 8.80 8.99
N LEU A 168 -8.92 9.09 8.58
CA LEU A 168 -9.53 8.49 7.38
C LEU A 168 -8.73 8.87 6.12
N LEU A 169 -8.38 10.14 5.97
CA LEU A 169 -7.57 10.60 4.85
C LEU A 169 -6.20 9.87 4.81
N ASP A 170 -5.52 9.80 5.95
CA ASP A 170 -4.24 9.08 6.07
C ASP A 170 -4.39 7.59 5.71
N ALA A 171 -5.49 6.94 6.13
CA ALA A 171 -5.77 5.55 5.83
C ALA A 171 -5.95 5.32 4.32
N PHE A 172 -6.70 6.18 3.62
CA PHE A 172 -6.91 6.07 2.18
C PHE A 172 -5.65 6.36 1.37
N ILE A 173 -4.96 7.48 1.65
CA ILE A 173 -3.70 7.82 0.97
C ILE A 173 -2.65 6.71 1.16
N GLY A 174 -2.59 6.12 2.36
CA GLY A 174 -1.56 5.15 2.70
C GLY A 174 -1.81 3.73 2.20
N SER A 175 -3.05 3.35 1.88
CA SER A 175 -3.41 1.93 1.68
C SER A 175 -3.47 1.50 0.22
N VAL A 176 -4.03 2.30 -0.68
CA VAL A 176 -4.33 1.89 -2.05
C VAL A 176 -3.06 1.77 -2.88
N ASP A 177 -2.37 2.88 -3.09
CA ASP A 177 -1.19 2.94 -3.96
C ASP A 177 -0.06 2.04 -3.49
N THR A 178 0.28 2.09 -2.20
CA THR A 178 1.48 1.38 -1.70
C THR A 178 1.36 -0.13 -1.82
N SER A 179 0.20 -0.70 -1.51
CA SER A 179 -0.05 -2.14 -1.63
C SER A 179 -0.11 -2.57 -3.10
N SER A 180 -0.84 -1.81 -3.93
CA SER A 180 -1.00 -2.11 -5.35
C SER A 180 0.34 -2.08 -6.10
N VAL A 181 1.11 -1.03 -5.90
CA VAL A 181 2.42 -0.85 -6.52
C VAL A 181 3.38 -1.98 -6.14
N THR A 182 3.37 -2.42 -4.88
CA THR A 182 4.23 -3.54 -4.46
C THR A 182 3.83 -4.85 -5.13
N ILE A 183 2.52 -5.15 -5.25
CA ILE A 183 2.04 -6.35 -5.95
C ILE A 183 2.43 -6.31 -7.43
N LEU A 184 2.28 -5.15 -8.09
CA LEU A 184 2.63 -4.97 -9.50
C LEU A 184 4.15 -5.12 -9.73
N TRP A 185 5.00 -4.60 -8.85
CA TRP A 185 6.44 -4.81 -8.92
C TRP A 185 6.80 -6.27 -8.69
N ALA A 186 6.19 -6.95 -7.71
CA ALA A 186 6.38 -8.38 -7.49
C ALA A 186 6.04 -9.19 -8.74
N MET A 187 4.88 -8.95 -9.34
CA MET A 187 4.47 -9.63 -10.58
C MET A 187 5.42 -9.31 -11.75
N SER A 188 5.92 -8.08 -11.85
CA SER A 188 6.87 -7.69 -12.89
C SER A 188 8.20 -8.45 -12.77
N GLU A 189 8.74 -8.55 -11.56
CA GLU A 189 9.97 -9.32 -11.32
C GLU A 189 9.76 -10.82 -11.54
N LEU A 190 8.63 -11.36 -11.10
CA LEU A 190 8.30 -12.78 -11.28
C LEU A 190 8.17 -13.13 -12.77
N ILE A 191 7.51 -12.30 -13.57
CA ILE A 191 7.39 -12.52 -15.02
C ILE A 191 8.75 -12.44 -15.72
N ARG A 192 9.64 -11.56 -15.28
CA ARG A 192 11.01 -11.46 -15.81
C ARG A 192 11.91 -12.61 -15.39
N LYS A 193 11.59 -13.28 -14.28
CA LYS A 193 12.35 -14.43 -13.73
C LYS A 193 11.46 -15.67 -13.60
N PRO A 194 11.17 -16.37 -14.72
CA PRO A 194 10.22 -17.49 -14.73
C PRO A 194 10.56 -18.62 -13.75
N GLN A 195 11.85 -18.83 -13.44
CA GLN A 195 12.27 -19.82 -12.44
C GLN A 195 11.83 -19.42 -11.01
N VAL A 196 11.83 -18.11 -10.69
CA VAL A 196 11.36 -17.60 -9.38
C VAL A 196 9.84 -17.69 -9.31
N LEU A 197 9.14 -17.32 -10.40
CA LEU A 197 7.68 -17.46 -10.52
C LEU A 197 7.26 -18.91 -10.27
N LYS A 198 7.87 -19.84 -11.01
CA LYS A 198 7.57 -21.27 -10.90
C LYS A 198 7.77 -21.79 -9.47
N LYS A 199 8.91 -21.44 -8.84
CA LYS A 199 9.20 -21.85 -7.47
C LYS A 199 8.17 -21.32 -6.46
N ALA A 200 7.71 -20.08 -6.63
CA ALA A 200 6.67 -19.50 -5.79
C ALA A 200 5.31 -20.22 -6.00
N GLN A 201 4.94 -20.52 -7.25
CA GLN A 201 3.73 -21.26 -7.55
C GLN A 201 3.77 -22.70 -7.01
N GLU A 202 4.90 -23.39 -7.15
CA GLU A 202 5.10 -24.74 -6.61
C GLU A 202 4.95 -24.78 -5.08
N GLU A 203 5.55 -23.83 -4.34
CA GLU A 203 5.35 -23.71 -2.90
C GLU A 203 3.87 -23.54 -2.53
N ILE A 204 3.22 -22.55 -3.17
CA ILE A 204 1.83 -22.20 -2.84
C ILE A 204 0.91 -23.38 -3.11
N ARG A 205 1.04 -24.01 -4.29
CA ARG A 205 0.24 -25.17 -4.71
C ARG A 205 0.47 -26.39 -3.80
N ALA A 206 1.70 -26.60 -3.34
CA ALA A 206 2.02 -27.68 -2.40
C ALA A 206 1.42 -27.45 -1.01
N VAL A 207 1.36 -26.20 -0.53
CA VAL A 207 0.78 -25.83 0.78
C VAL A 207 -0.74 -25.93 0.76
N VAL A 208 -1.38 -25.54 -0.34
CA VAL A 208 -2.85 -25.54 -0.54
C VAL A 208 -3.35 -26.92 -1.00
N ALA A 209 -2.45 -27.91 -1.24
CA ALA A 209 -2.80 -29.23 -1.77
C ALA A 209 -3.98 -29.86 -1.05
N GLY A 210 -5.04 -30.17 -1.80
CA GLY A 210 -6.30 -30.74 -1.30
C GLY A 210 -7.51 -30.18 -2.05
N ASN A 211 -8.68 -30.19 -1.43
CA ASN A 211 -9.93 -29.72 -2.04
C ASN A 211 -10.17 -28.21 -1.93
N GLU A 212 -9.17 -27.43 -1.61
CA GLU A 212 -9.33 -25.99 -1.45
C GLU A 212 -9.15 -25.26 -2.80
N GLN A 213 -10.11 -24.41 -3.15
CA GLN A 213 -10.11 -23.67 -4.41
C GLN A 213 -9.25 -22.39 -4.36
N ARG A 214 -8.66 -22.06 -3.20
CA ARG A 214 -7.89 -20.84 -2.97
C ARG A 214 -7.01 -20.92 -1.72
N VAL A 215 -6.02 -20.03 -1.66
CA VAL A 215 -5.21 -19.82 -0.46
C VAL A 215 -6.07 -19.25 0.66
N GLN A 216 -5.93 -19.80 1.87
CA GLN A 216 -6.59 -19.34 3.08
C GLN A 216 -5.63 -18.50 3.95
N PRO A 217 -6.13 -17.63 4.85
CA PRO A 217 -5.29 -16.89 5.79
C PRO A 217 -4.31 -17.75 6.59
N ASP A 218 -4.75 -18.97 6.98
CA ASP A 218 -3.95 -19.91 7.76
C ASP A 218 -2.84 -20.60 6.95
N ASP A 219 -2.81 -20.43 5.65
CA ASP A 219 -1.75 -20.92 4.77
C ASP A 219 -0.57 -19.93 4.68
N LEU A 220 -0.85 -18.61 4.77
CA LEU A 220 0.17 -17.57 4.63
C LEU A 220 1.38 -17.76 5.57
N PRO A 221 1.26 -18.18 6.83
CA PRO A 221 2.41 -18.47 7.66
C PRO A 221 3.37 -19.52 7.10
N LYS A 222 2.86 -20.47 6.28
CA LYS A 222 3.61 -21.59 5.70
C LYS A 222 4.34 -21.22 4.41
N LEU A 223 3.91 -20.12 3.72
CA LEU A 223 4.45 -19.66 2.43
C LEU A 223 5.78 -18.90 2.64
N THR A 224 6.85 -19.63 2.86
CA THR A 224 8.16 -19.04 3.23
C THR A 224 8.85 -18.40 2.05
N TYR A 225 8.76 -19.01 0.87
CA TYR A 225 9.36 -18.48 -0.35
C TYR A 225 8.61 -17.24 -0.86
N LEU A 226 7.27 -17.26 -0.82
CA LEU A 226 6.48 -16.08 -1.12
C LEU A 226 6.86 -14.87 -0.24
N LYS A 227 7.11 -15.08 1.05
CA LYS A 227 7.59 -14.02 1.95
C LYS A 227 8.96 -13.49 1.57
N MET A 228 9.84 -14.35 1.06
CA MET A 228 11.14 -13.92 0.52
C MET A 228 10.95 -13.09 -0.76
N VAL A 229 10.02 -13.47 -1.64
CA VAL A 229 9.63 -12.69 -2.83
C VAL A 229 9.14 -11.31 -2.42
N VAL A 230 8.23 -11.20 -1.45
CA VAL A 230 7.71 -9.91 -0.96
C VAL A 230 8.82 -9.06 -0.33
N LYS A 231 9.72 -9.65 0.46
CA LYS A 231 10.86 -8.92 1.03
C LYS A 231 11.80 -8.38 -0.05
N GLU A 232 12.13 -9.17 -1.05
CA GLU A 232 13.01 -8.78 -2.14
C GLU A 232 12.37 -7.69 -3.02
N THR A 233 11.06 -7.81 -3.25
CA THR A 233 10.29 -6.75 -3.94
C THR A 233 10.37 -5.43 -3.17
N LEU A 234 10.13 -5.45 -1.87
CA LEU A 234 10.19 -4.25 -1.02
C LEU A 234 11.61 -3.68 -0.88
N ARG A 235 12.64 -4.51 -1.03
CA ARG A 235 14.04 -4.08 -1.06
C ARG A 235 14.37 -3.29 -2.33
N LEU A 236 14.04 -3.87 -3.50
CA LEU A 236 14.34 -3.26 -4.80
C LEU A 236 13.34 -2.16 -5.15
N HIS A 237 12.07 -2.36 -4.87
CA HIS A 237 10.98 -1.46 -5.26
C HIS A 237 10.21 -0.93 -4.04
N PRO A 238 10.87 -0.19 -3.12
CA PRO A 238 10.15 0.42 -2.01
C PRO A 238 9.13 1.42 -2.55
N PRO A 239 7.84 1.32 -2.20
CA PRO A 239 6.80 2.19 -2.76
C PRO A 239 7.07 3.68 -2.54
N ILE A 240 7.65 4.04 -1.39
CA ILE A 240 8.02 5.42 -1.05
C ILE A 240 9.54 5.49 -0.91
N THR A 241 10.22 5.78 -2.00
CA THR A 241 11.69 5.69 -2.15
C THR A 241 12.48 6.62 -1.25
N LEU A 242 11.94 7.79 -0.90
CA LEU A 242 12.59 8.78 -0.03
C LEU A 242 11.97 8.87 1.36
N LEU A 243 11.02 7.99 1.67
CA LEU A 243 10.11 8.06 2.81
C LEU A 243 9.41 9.43 2.90
N LEU A 244 8.53 9.59 3.89
CA LEU A 244 7.95 10.90 4.16
C LEU A 244 9.00 11.81 4.80
N PRO A 245 9.12 13.08 4.37
CA PRO A 245 10.10 14.02 4.91
C PRO A 245 10.03 14.12 6.44
N ARG A 246 11.18 14.17 7.07
CA ARG A 246 11.35 14.39 8.51
C ARG A 246 11.85 15.79 8.75
N GLU A 247 11.68 16.27 9.96
CA GLU A 247 12.27 17.54 10.43
C GLU A 247 12.99 17.30 11.75
N THR A 248 14.19 17.86 11.89
CA THR A 248 14.96 17.80 13.11
C THR A 248 14.33 18.72 14.17
N LEU A 249 13.96 18.17 15.34
CA LEU A 249 13.39 18.94 16.44
C LEU A 249 14.44 19.79 17.19
N GLN A 250 15.70 19.36 17.12
CA GLN A 250 16.85 20.00 17.75
C GLN A 250 18.09 19.79 16.88
N ARG A 251 19.14 20.57 17.16
CA ARG A 251 20.44 20.36 16.53
C ARG A 251 20.95 18.95 16.84
N VAL A 252 21.42 18.23 15.82
CA VAL A 252 21.96 16.86 15.91
C VAL A 252 23.18 16.72 15.04
N GLU A 253 24.07 15.79 15.40
CA GLU A 253 25.18 15.37 14.55
C GLU A 253 24.81 14.09 13.82
N ILE A 254 24.99 14.06 12.50
CA ILE A 254 24.70 12.89 11.65
C ILE A 254 25.92 12.66 10.75
N GLY A 255 26.60 11.52 10.94
CA GLY A 255 27.76 11.16 10.10
C GLY A 255 28.91 12.18 10.15
N GLY A 256 29.11 12.87 11.26
CA GLY A 256 30.11 13.94 11.43
C GLY A 256 29.65 15.31 10.92
N TYR A 257 28.44 15.44 10.41
CA TYR A 257 27.86 16.71 9.98
C TYR A 257 26.94 17.28 11.05
N ASP A 258 27.07 18.58 11.25
CA ASP A 258 26.20 19.35 12.13
C ASP A 258 24.90 19.72 11.41
N VAL A 259 23.77 19.19 11.89
CA VAL A 259 22.43 19.38 11.31
C VAL A 259 21.61 20.27 12.25
N PRO A 260 21.28 21.52 11.85
CA PRO A 260 20.47 22.42 12.67
C PRO A 260 19.07 21.89 12.97
N ALA A 261 18.41 22.41 14.00
CA ALA A 261 16.99 22.24 14.21
C ALA A 261 16.19 22.82 13.04
N GLY A 262 15.04 22.21 12.70
CA GLY A 262 14.20 22.62 11.55
C GLY A 262 14.74 22.18 10.20
N SER A 263 15.81 21.37 10.15
CA SER A 263 16.33 20.83 8.90
C SER A 263 15.43 19.71 8.38
N ARG A 264 15.09 19.75 7.08
CA ARG A 264 14.38 18.67 6.40
C ARG A 264 15.34 17.51 6.11
N VAL A 265 14.94 16.31 6.52
CA VAL A 265 15.70 15.06 6.33
C VAL A 265 14.90 14.10 5.46
N LEU A 266 15.51 13.60 4.40
CA LEU A 266 15.01 12.55 3.54
C LEU A 266 15.84 11.28 3.74
N VAL A 267 15.20 10.12 3.75
CA VAL A 267 15.87 8.82 3.87
C VAL A 267 15.69 8.08 2.54
N ASN A 268 16.78 7.91 1.81
CA ASN A 268 16.75 7.26 0.49
C ASN A 268 16.75 5.74 0.62
N THR A 269 15.54 5.17 0.83
CA THR A 269 15.36 3.71 0.94
C THR A 269 15.64 2.97 -0.35
N TRP A 270 15.47 3.62 -1.50
CA TRP A 270 15.84 3.06 -2.81
C TRP A 270 17.35 2.80 -2.91
N ALA A 271 18.17 3.76 -2.52
CA ALA A 271 19.63 3.60 -2.51
C ALA A 271 20.10 2.62 -1.42
N ILE A 272 19.48 2.65 -0.23
CA ILE A 272 19.80 1.73 0.87
C ILE A 272 19.53 0.28 0.43
N GLY A 273 18.41 0.01 -0.24
CA GLY A 273 18.06 -1.32 -0.74
C GLY A 273 18.99 -1.84 -1.84
N ARG A 274 19.82 -0.96 -2.43
CA ARG A 274 20.77 -1.28 -3.52
C ARG A 274 22.23 -1.09 -3.14
N ASP A 275 22.52 -0.83 -1.88
CA ASP A 275 23.87 -0.59 -1.41
C ASP A 275 24.72 -1.90 -1.44
N PRO A 276 25.77 -1.97 -2.27
CA PRO A 276 26.62 -3.18 -2.36
C PRO A 276 27.34 -3.52 -1.06
N MET A 277 27.55 -2.55 -0.18
CA MET A 277 28.16 -2.81 1.13
C MET A 277 27.24 -3.65 2.03
N SER A 278 25.95 -3.41 1.92
CA SER A 278 24.91 -4.13 2.67
C SER A 278 24.50 -5.42 1.96
N TRP A 279 24.26 -5.37 0.64
CA TRP A 279 23.60 -6.42 -0.12
C TRP A 279 24.50 -7.26 -1.02
N GLY A 280 25.76 -6.85 -1.25
CA GLY A 280 26.71 -7.54 -2.11
C GLY A 280 26.77 -6.96 -3.53
N GLN A 281 27.61 -7.56 -4.39
CA GLN A 281 27.83 -7.07 -5.76
C GLN A 281 26.60 -7.24 -6.67
N ASP A 282 25.70 -8.12 -6.28
CA ASP A 282 24.44 -8.47 -6.93
C ASP A 282 23.24 -7.71 -6.33
N ALA A 283 23.51 -6.57 -5.66
CA ALA A 283 22.49 -5.74 -4.99
C ALA A 283 21.36 -5.27 -5.93
N GLU A 284 21.60 -5.15 -7.23
CA GLU A 284 20.59 -4.78 -8.25
C GLU A 284 19.79 -5.98 -8.77
N GLU A 285 20.18 -7.22 -8.43
CA GLU A 285 19.48 -8.41 -8.87
C GLU A 285 18.30 -8.74 -7.95
N PHE A 286 17.19 -9.16 -8.56
CA PHE A 286 16.04 -9.69 -7.82
C PHE A 286 16.29 -11.15 -7.44
N GLU A 287 16.62 -11.40 -6.20
CA GLU A 287 17.01 -12.73 -5.69
C GLU A 287 16.36 -13.00 -4.31
N PRO A 288 15.16 -13.57 -4.27
CA PRO A 288 14.45 -13.87 -3.02
C PRO A 288 15.26 -14.74 -2.05
N GLU A 289 16.12 -15.60 -2.57
CA GLU A 289 17.00 -16.50 -1.83
C GLU A 289 17.99 -15.77 -0.89
N ARG A 290 18.18 -14.45 -1.07
CA ARG A 290 18.93 -13.61 -0.09
C ARG A 290 18.40 -13.76 1.32
N PHE A 291 17.08 -13.97 1.44
CA PHE A 291 16.38 -14.06 2.72
C PHE A 291 16.21 -15.50 3.20
N GLU A 292 16.89 -16.46 2.57
CA GLU A 292 16.82 -17.86 3.00
C GLU A 292 17.37 -18.04 4.41
N ALA A 293 16.70 -18.90 5.18
CA ALA A 293 17.06 -19.18 6.56
C ALA A 293 18.50 -19.72 6.66
N GLY A 294 19.33 -19.10 7.50
CA GLY A 294 20.74 -19.44 7.64
C GLY A 294 21.67 -18.67 6.71
N GLY A 295 21.16 -18.00 5.67
CA GLY A 295 21.93 -17.10 4.81
C GLY A 295 22.27 -15.76 5.49
N ARG A 296 23.08 -14.95 4.82
CA ARG A 296 23.56 -13.65 5.34
C ARG A 296 22.42 -12.72 5.75
N HIS A 297 21.32 -12.69 4.98
CA HIS A 297 20.18 -11.83 5.20
C HIS A 297 18.93 -12.58 5.72
N GLY A 298 19.06 -13.85 6.09
CA GLY A 298 17.93 -14.68 6.53
C GLY A 298 17.19 -14.15 7.77
N LYS A 299 17.85 -13.32 8.58
CA LYS A 299 17.24 -12.66 9.75
C LYS A 299 16.75 -11.23 9.47
N VAL A 300 17.07 -10.67 8.29
CA VAL A 300 16.69 -9.30 7.95
C VAL A 300 15.18 -9.21 7.76
N ASP A 301 14.58 -8.19 8.38
CA ASP A 301 13.14 -7.93 8.34
C ASP A 301 12.88 -6.42 8.25
N PHE A 302 11.76 -6.05 7.66
CA PHE A 302 11.30 -4.67 7.48
C PHE A 302 10.56 -4.09 8.70
N ARG A 303 10.62 -4.74 9.86
CA ARG A 303 9.92 -4.29 11.10
C ARG A 303 10.64 -3.19 11.86
N GLY A 304 11.63 -2.54 11.23
CA GLY A 304 12.30 -1.35 11.75
C GLY A 304 13.52 -1.61 12.64
N ALA A 305 13.92 -2.88 12.84
CA ALA A 305 15.16 -3.25 13.54
C ALA A 305 16.37 -3.31 12.58
N HIS A 306 16.14 -3.55 11.31
CA HIS A 306 17.15 -3.69 10.25
C HIS A 306 17.10 -2.48 9.33
N LEU A 307 18.08 -1.57 9.50
CA LEU A 307 18.08 -0.29 8.77
C LEU A 307 18.49 -0.42 7.31
N GLU A 308 19.03 -1.56 6.91
CA GLU A 308 19.29 -1.94 5.52
C GLU A 308 17.99 -2.26 4.73
N LEU A 309 16.86 -2.55 5.42
CA LEU A 309 15.57 -2.86 4.81
C LEU A 309 14.44 -2.09 5.50
N MET A 310 14.15 -0.88 5.02
CA MET A 310 13.19 0.05 5.65
C MET A 310 12.06 0.52 4.71
N PRO A 311 11.36 -0.33 3.96
CA PRO A 311 10.29 0.12 3.08
C PRO A 311 9.11 0.74 3.85
N PHE A 312 8.93 0.37 5.12
CA PHE A 312 7.92 0.91 6.02
C PHE A 312 8.47 2.01 6.97
N GLY A 313 9.71 2.45 6.75
CA GLY A 313 10.40 3.33 7.69
C GLY A 313 10.84 2.61 8.97
N ALA A 314 11.26 3.38 9.96
CA ALA A 314 11.72 2.86 11.26
C ALA A 314 11.42 3.82 12.41
N GLY A 315 11.55 3.31 13.66
CA GLY A 315 11.42 4.09 14.89
C GLY A 315 9.98 4.56 15.17
N ARG A 316 9.85 5.71 15.81
CA ARG A 316 8.56 6.28 16.27
C ARG A 316 7.56 6.60 15.14
N ARG A 317 8.01 6.64 13.90
CA ARG A 317 7.22 6.98 12.71
C ARG A 317 7.21 5.84 11.69
N ILE A 318 7.47 4.61 12.13
CA ILE A 318 7.25 3.41 11.30
C ILE A 318 5.79 3.36 10.85
N CYS A 319 5.54 2.79 9.67
CA CYS A 319 4.19 2.64 9.14
C CYS A 319 3.26 1.95 10.15
N PRO A 320 2.15 2.58 10.54
CA PRO A 320 1.22 1.98 11.49
C PRO A 320 0.47 0.79 10.89
N ALA A 321 0.30 0.76 9.56
CA ALA A 321 -0.42 -0.27 8.82
C ALA A 321 0.48 -1.39 8.27
N LEU A 322 1.73 -1.52 8.76
CA LEU A 322 2.68 -2.52 8.27
C LEU A 322 2.07 -3.94 8.22
N VAL A 323 1.43 -4.38 9.31
CA VAL A 323 0.84 -5.73 9.40
C VAL A 323 -0.31 -5.90 8.42
N MET A 324 -1.15 -4.86 8.28
CA MET A 324 -2.28 -4.83 7.35
C MET A 324 -1.80 -4.85 5.90
N GLY A 325 -0.84 -4.00 5.55
CA GLY A 325 -0.28 -3.90 4.19
C GLY A 325 0.39 -5.20 3.75
N VAL A 326 1.20 -5.81 4.63
CA VAL A 326 1.83 -7.11 4.33
C VAL A 326 0.79 -8.20 4.12
N ALA A 327 -0.23 -8.27 4.99
CA ALA A 327 -1.31 -9.24 4.84
C ALA A 327 -2.09 -9.05 3.52
N ASN A 328 -2.36 -7.81 3.10
CA ASN A 328 -3.01 -7.53 1.82
C ASN A 328 -2.14 -8.00 0.65
N MET A 329 -0.84 -7.65 0.64
CA MET A 329 0.10 -8.03 -0.42
C MET A 329 0.28 -9.54 -0.52
N GLU A 330 0.60 -10.20 0.59
CA GLU A 330 0.83 -11.65 0.62
C GLU A 330 -0.42 -12.42 0.19
N PHE A 331 -1.60 -12.05 0.69
CA PHE A 331 -2.84 -12.77 0.39
C PHE A 331 -3.28 -12.59 -1.06
N THR A 332 -3.21 -11.38 -1.60
CA THR A 332 -3.56 -11.10 -3.00
C THR A 332 -2.60 -11.82 -3.94
N LEU A 333 -1.28 -11.65 -3.71
CA LEU A 333 -0.25 -12.27 -4.55
C LEU A 333 -0.32 -13.79 -4.50
N ALA A 334 -0.52 -14.38 -3.31
CA ALA A 334 -0.65 -15.82 -3.16
C ALA A 334 -1.82 -16.41 -3.98
N ASN A 335 -2.99 -15.77 -3.93
CA ASN A 335 -4.16 -16.22 -4.69
C ASN A 335 -3.97 -16.06 -6.19
N MET A 336 -3.38 -14.96 -6.66
CA MET A 336 -3.06 -14.76 -8.08
C MET A 336 -2.10 -15.83 -8.60
N LEU A 337 -1.05 -16.15 -7.82
CA LEU A 337 -0.06 -17.17 -8.19
C LEU A 337 -0.61 -18.60 -8.08
N TYR A 338 -1.53 -18.85 -7.16
CA TYR A 338 -2.21 -20.14 -7.04
C TYR A 338 -3.14 -20.42 -8.22
N GLY A 339 -4.01 -19.45 -8.53
CA GLY A 339 -5.15 -19.65 -9.43
C GLY A 339 -4.83 -19.54 -10.91
N PHE A 340 -3.69 -18.97 -11.29
CA PHE A 340 -3.36 -18.72 -12.70
C PHE A 340 -1.94 -19.10 -13.06
N GLU A 341 -1.76 -19.57 -14.28
CA GLU A 341 -0.52 -19.45 -15.03
C GLU A 341 -0.48 -18.05 -15.65
N TRP A 342 0.71 -17.45 -15.67
CA TRP A 342 0.88 -16.06 -16.11
C TRP A 342 1.81 -16.01 -17.31
N GLU A 343 1.32 -15.44 -18.40
CA GLU A 343 2.08 -15.29 -19.64
C GLU A 343 2.09 -13.82 -20.09
N LEU A 344 3.08 -13.48 -20.88
CA LEU A 344 3.12 -12.21 -21.60
C LEU A 344 2.26 -12.29 -22.87
N PRO A 345 1.69 -11.15 -23.32
CA PRO A 345 1.02 -11.11 -24.62
C PRO A 345 1.95 -11.60 -25.74
N GLU A 346 1.35 -12.23 -26.76
CA GLU A 346 2.08 -12.79 -27.90
C GLU A 346 3.07 -11.77 -28.50
N GLY A 347 4.30 -12.21 -28.75
CA GLY A 347 5.38 -11.39 -29.27
C GLY A 347 6.12 -10.53 -28.24
N THR A 348 5.73 -10.58 -26.97
CA THR A 348 6.42 -9.89 -25.89
C THR A 348 7.42 -10.82 -25.20
N LEU A 349 8.68 -10.36 -25.06
CA LEU A 349 9.73 -11.12 -24.37
C LEU A 349 9.86 -10.63 -22.92
N ALA A 350 10.16 -11.53 -21.99
CA ALA A 350 10.33 -11.23 -20.56
C ALA A 350 11.38 -10.13 -20.32
N GLU A 351 12.46 -10.13 -21.08
CA GLU A 351 13.55 -9.14 -20.99
C GLU A 351 13.12 -7.74 -21.46
N LYS A 352 12.03 -7.64 -22.24
CA LYS A 352 11.47 -6.38 -22.73
C LYS A 352 10.36 -5.80 -21.86
N VAL A 353 10.00 -6.49 -20.79
CA VAL A 353 9.07 -5.92 -19.80
C VAL A 353 9.73 -4.67 -19.21
N SER A 354 9.12 -3.52 -19.44
CA SER A 354 9.68 -2.25 -18.97
C SER A 354 9.71 -2.22 -17.43
N MET A 355 10.86 -1.88 -16.88
CA MET A 355 11.06 -1.62 -15.45
C MET A 355 11.24 -0.12 -15.18
N GLU A 356 10.86 0.73 -16.14
CA GLU A 356 10.90 2.18 -15.95
C GLU A 356 9.92 2.60 -14.85
N GLU A 357 10.47 3.39 -13.94
CA GLU A 357 9.74 3.95 -12.80
C GLU A 357 9.13 5.31 -13.18
N ALA A 358 7.94 5.59 -12.66
CA ALA A 358 7.33 6.90 -12.67
C ALA A 358 7.08 7.34 -11.22
N GLY A 359 7.64 8.49 -10.85
CA GLY A 359 7.55 9.00 -9.48
C GLY A 359 6.39 9.96 -9.29
N ARG A 360 5.64 9.73 -8.23
CA ARG A 360 4.74 10.68 -7.55
C ARG A 360 5.03 10.59 -6.06
N LEU A 361 4.03 10.51 -5.22
CA LEU A 361 4.23 10.15 -3.80
C LEU A 361 4.74 8.71 -3.70
N THR A 362 4.19 7.81 -4.51
CA THR A 362 4.64 6.43 -4.70
C THR A 362 5.36 6.27 -6.03
N PHE A 363 6.30 5.33 -6.10
CA PHE A 363 7.06 5.00 -7.31
C PHE A 363 6.46 3.77 -7.97
N HIS A 364 5.65 3.98 -8.97
CA HIS A 364 4.97 2.94 -9.74
C HIS A 364 5.66 2.70 -11.09
N ARG A 365 5.22 1.67 -11.78
CA ARG A 365 5.63 1.42 -13.16
C ARG A 365 5.16 2.55 -14.06
N LYS A 366 6.01 2.97 -14.99
CA LYS A 366 5.68 4.01 -15.97
C LYS A 366 4.65 3.52 -17.00
N THR A 367 4.69 2.23 -17.30
CA THR A 367 3.77 1.57 -18.22
C THR A 367 2.99 0.48 -17.50
N PRO A 368 1.68 0.33 -17.75
CA PRO A 368 0.88 -0.73 -17.16
C PRO A 368 1.46 -2.13 -17.41
N LEU A 369 1.27 -3.04 -16.46
CA LEU A 369 1.65 -4.44 -16.61
C LEU A 369 0.50 -5.21 -17.27
N VAL A 370 0.70 -5.56 -18.54
CA VAL A 370 -0.29 -6.34 -19.31
C VAL A 370 0.15 -7.81 -19.33
N LEU A 371 -0.70 -8.69 -18.82
CA LEU A 371 -0.46 -10.13 -18.73
C LEU A 371 -1.67 -10.92 -19.22
N VAL A 372 -1.43 -12.18 -19.57
CA VAL A 372 -2.47 -13.15 -19.91
C VAL A 372 -2.62 -14.14 -18.77
N PRO A 373 -3.73 -14.09 -18.00
CA PRO A 373 -4.02 -15.08 -16.98
C PRO A 373 -4.65 -16.31 -17.62
N THR A 374 -4.07 -17.49 -17.38
CA THR A 374 -4.66 -18.77 -17.75
C THR A 374 -5.04 -19.53 -16.49
N PRO A 375 -6.32 -19.87 -16.25
CA PRO A 375 -6.71 -20.57 -15.03
C PRO A 375 -5.91 -21.85 -14.83
N TYR A 376 -5.36 -22.03 -13.65
CA TYR A 376 -4.70 -23.27 -13.26
C TYR A 376 -5.76 -24.29 -12.84
N VAL A 377 -5.74 -25.42 -13.49
CA VAL A 377 -6.63 -26.56 -13.19
C VAL A 377 -5.84 -27.57 -12.37
N VAL A 378 -6.34 -27.86 -11.17
CA VAL A 378 -5.76 -28.87 -10.25
C VAL A 378 -6.07 -30.29 -10.75
#